data_03bd26b7f96a1df959036b133c24df1b
#
_entry.id   03bd26b7f96a1df959036b133c24df1b
#
_cell.length_a   1.000
_cell.length_b   1.000
_cell.length_c   1.000
_cell.angle_alpha   90.00
_cell.angle_beta   90.00
_cell.angle_gamma   90.00
#
_symmetry.space_group_name_H-M   'P 1'
#
loop_
_entity.id
_entity.type
_entity.pdbx_description
1 polymer ?
#
loop_
_entity_poly.entity_id
_entity_poly.type
_entity_poly.pdbx_seq_one_letter_code
_entity_poly.pdbx_strand_id
1 'polypeptide(L)'
;AVARRLGVDCRQLSLYFPKECLSLSRRFAAQRLRERTLAREKNRLALMVAIREAIDLLRRHGQDPTRRNIEQVLSIRKIKLHRENYYLIAQCLQYLEAESQRPAQKSNVA
;
A
#
# COMPACT_ATOMS: atom_id res chain seq x y z
N ALA A 1 -3.60 -22.46 -18.36
CA ALA A 1 -4.15 -22.30 -19.17
C ALA A 1 -3.87 -22.56 -20.66
N VAL A 2 -2.75 -22.09 -21.24
CA VAL A 2 -2.45 -22.40 -22.65
C VAL A 2 -2.24 -23.89 -22.86
N ALA A 3 -1.58 -24.57 -21.91
CA ALA A 3 -1.34 -26.01 -21.98
C ALA A 3 -2.65 -26.82 -21.97
N ARG A 4 -3.66 -26.39 -21.23
CA ARG A 4 -4.97 -27.01 -21.21
C ARG A 4 -5.72 -26.86 -22.52
N ARG A 5 -5.61 -25.72 -23.17
CA ARG A 5 -6.25 -25.46 -24.47
C ARG A 5 -5.65 -26.34 -25.57
N LEU A 6 -4.37 -26.59 -25.51
CA LEU A 6 -3.66 -27.45 -26.47
C LEU A 6 -3.76 -28.94 -26.14
N GLY A 7 -4.32 -29.29 -24.98
CA GLY A 7 -4.39 -30.68 -24.54
C GLY A 7 -3.05 -31.29 -24.19
N VAL A 8 -2.04 -30.50 -23.96
CA VAL A 8 -0.69 -30.94 -23.58
C VAL A 8 -0.31 -30.47 -22.19
N ASP A 9 0.49 -31.26 -21.50
CA ASP A 9 1.00 -30.94 -20.18
C ASP A 9 2.15 -29.91 -20.27
N CYS A 10 2.31 -29.09 -19.22
CA CYS A 10 3.41 -28.13 -19.12
C CYS A 10 4.77 -28.79 -19.26
N ARG A 11 4.92 -30.03 -18.77
CA ARG A 11 6.16 -30.83 -18.95
C ARG A 11 6.45 -31.11 -20.42
N GLN A 12 5.43 -31.45 -21.20
CA GLN A 12 5.58 -31.73 -22.62
C GLN A 12 5.96 -30.46 -23.38
N LEU A 13 5.32 -29.31 -23.08
CA LEU A 13 5.68 -28.03 -23.66
C LEU A 13 7.11 -27.64 -23.34
N SER A 14 7.56 -27.88 -22.10
CA SER A 14 8.91 -27.60 -21.66
C SER A 14 9.96 -28.48 -22.36
N LEU A 15 9.59 -29.71 -22.69
CA LEU A 15 10.47 -30.63 -23.42
C LEU A 15 10.62 -30.26 -24.88
N TYR A 16 9.53 -29.89 -25.55
CA TYR A 16 9.51 -29.54 -26.96
C TYR A 16 9.91 -28.12 -27.26
N PHE A 17 9.55 -27.20 -26.36
CA PHE A 17 9.77 -25.76 -26.52
C PHE A 17 10.38 -25.13 -25.26
N PRO A 18 11.59 -25.52 -24.87
CA PRO A 18 12.18 -25.09 -23.60
C PRO A 18 12.46 -23.58 -23.56
N LYS A 19 12.88 -22.99 -24.66
CA LYS A 19 13.16 -21.53 -24.73
C LYS A 19 11.90 -20.70 -24.65
N GLU A 20 10.87 -21.12 -25.38
CA GLU A 20 9.57 -20.45 -25.40
C GLU A 20 8.87 -20.52 -24.06
N CYS A 21 8.89 -21.69 -23.42
CA CYS A 21 8.32 -21.86 -22.08
C CYS A 21 9.06 -21.03 -21.04
N LEU A 22 10.37 -20.94 -21.10
CA LEU A 22 11.17 -20.14 -20.20
C LEU A 22 10.86 -18.65 -20.38
N SER A 23 10.74 -18.19 -21.64
CA SER A 23 10.39 -16.81 -21.96
C SER A 23 9.00 -16.44 -21.42
N LEU A 24 8.01 -17.32 -21.62
CA LEU A 24 6.65 -17.12 -21.08
C LEU A 24 6.63 -17.08 -19.57
N SER A 25 7.34 -18.00 -18.91
CA SER A 25 7.43 -18.03 -17.45
C SER A 25 8.03 -16.76 -16.89
N ARG A 26 9.06 -16.22 -17.52
CA ARG A 26 9.67 -14.94 -17.11
C ARG A 26 8.70 -13.77 -17.28
N ARG A 27 7.95 -13.71 -18.39
CA ARG A 27 6.94 -12.69 -18.62
C ARG A 27 5.84 -12.74 -17.57
N PHE A 28 5.33 -13.93 -17.26
CA PHE A 28 4.30 -14.10 -16.23
C PHE A 28 4.79 -13.73 -14.85
N ALA A 29 6.03 -14.10 -14.51
CA ALA A 29 6.63 -13.73 -13.23
C ALA A 29 6.79 -12.21 -13.10
N ALA A 30 7.26 -11.53 -14.15
CA ALA A 30 7.39 -10.09 -14.18
C ALA A 30 6.04 -9.40 -14.05
N GLN A 31 5.01 -9.89 -14.74
CA GLN A 31 3.66 -9.34 -14.67
C GLN A 31 3.06 -9.51 -13.27
N ARG A 32 3.19 -10.68 -12.66
CA ARG A 32 2.72 -10.91 -11.28
C ARG A 32 3.42 -10.00 -10.29
N LEU A 33 4.71 -9.78 -10.46
CA LEU A 33 5.46 -8.87 -9.61
C LEU A 33 4.95 -7.43 -9.73
N ARG A 34 4.70 -6.97 -10.94
CA ARG A 34 4.12 -5.64 -11.21
C ARG A 34 2.74 -5.50 -10.55
N GLU A 35 1.88 -6.49 -10.70
CA GLU A 35 0.54 -6.49 -10.11
C GLU A 35 0.60 -6.44 -8.59
N ARG A 36 1.50 -7.21 -7.97
CA ARG A 36 1.71 -7.19 -6.52
C ARG A 36 2.22 -5.83 -6.05
N THR A 37 3.15 -5.24 -6.78
CA THR A 37 3.70 -3.93 -6.45
C THR A 37 2.64 -2.85 -6.52
N LEU A 38 1.81 -2.85 -7.58
CA LEU A 38 0.70 -1.91 -7.73
C LEU A 38 -0.34 -2.08 -6.63
N ALA A 39 -0.68 -3.32 -6.28
CA ALA A 39 -1.63 -3.61 -5.20
C ALA A 39 -1.11 -3.12 -3.85
N ARG A 40 0.16 -3.33 -3.55
CA ARG A 40 0.81 -2.83 -2.34
C ARG A 40 0.80 -1.31 -2.27
N GLU A 41 1.08 -0.63 -3.38
CA GLU A 41 1.05 0.83 -3.45
C GLU A 41 -0.36 1.38 -3.24
N LYS A 42 -1.37 0.80 -3.86
CA LYS A 42 -2.77 1.17 -3.64
C LYS A 42 -3.16 1.00 -2.18
N ASN A 43 -2.79 -0.12 -1.57
CA ASN A 43 -3.08 -0.37 -0.16
C ASN A 43 -2.37 0.63 0.74
N ARG A 44 -1.11 0.94 0.45
CA ARG A 44 -0.35 1.94 1.21
C ARG A 44 -1.00 3.32 1.14
N LEU A 45 -1.38 3.76 -0.06
CA LEU A 45 -2.03 5.05 -0.25
C LEU A 45 -3.38 5.10 0.46
N ALA A 46 -4.17 4.04 0.36
CA ALA A 46 -5.45 3.95 1.05
C ALA A 46 -5.28 4.01 2.58
N LEU A 47 -4.26 3.34 3.11
CA LEU A 47 -3.94 3.40 4.54
C LEU A 47 -3.48 4.78 4.95
N MET A 48 -2.67 5.46 4.15
CA MET A 48 -2.24 6.84 4.44
C MET A 48 -3.42 7.80 4.49
N VAL A 49 -4.36 7.69 3.57
CA VAL A 49 -5.60 8.47 3.57
C VAL A 49 -6.42 8.17 4.83
N ALA A 50 -6.59 6.91 5.18
CA ALA A 50 -7.32 6.50 6.37
C ALA A 50 -6.68 7.03 7.66
N ILE A 51 -5.35 7.01 7.75
CA ILE A 51 -4.60 7.55 8.88
C ILE A 51 -4.79 9.06 8.98
N ARG A 52 -4.71 9.79 7.87
CA ARG A 52 -4.94 11.24 7.83
C ARG A 52 -6.35 11.58 8.28
N GLU A 53 -7.35 10.87 7.80
CA GLU A 53 -8.74 11.06 8.23
C GLU A 53 -8.90 10.79 9.71
N ALA A 54 -8.23 9.77 10.25
CA ALA A 54 -8.23 9.47 11.69
C ALA A 54 -7.63 10.62 12.50
N ILE A 55 -6.52 11.18 12.03
CA ILE A 55 -5.87 12.32 12.67
C ILE A 55 -6.79 13.54 12.67
N ASP A 56 -7.41 13.84 11.54
CA ASP A 56 -8.35 14.97 11.43
C ASP A 56 -9.55 14.79 12.36
N LEU A 57 -10.08 13.57 12.44
CA LEU A 57 -11.18 13.23 13.33
C LEU A 57 -10.80 13.45 14.80
N LEU A 58 -9.62 12.98 15.20
CA LEU A 58 -9.12 13.14 16.57
C LEU A 58 -8.94 14.62 16.91
N ARG A 59 -8.40 15.42 16.01
CA ARG A 59 -8.24 16.86 16.20
C ARG A 59 -9.57 17.58 16.34
N ARG A 60 -10.58 17.22 15.54
CA ARG A 60 -11.93 17.77 15.64
C ARG A 60 -12.57 17.51 16.98
N HIS A 61 -12.26 16.38 17.60
CA HIS A 61 -12.77 16.01 18.92
C HIS A 61 -11.88 16.49 20.07
N GLY A 62 -10.84 17.27 19.76
CA GLY A 62 -9.92 17.78 20.77
C GLY A 62 -9.00 16.73 21.38
N GLN A 63 -8.82 15.59 20.71
CA GLN A 63 -7.94 14.53 21.15
C GLN A 63 -6.60 14.59 20.42
N ASP A 64 -5.53 14.22 21.12
CA ASP A 64 -4.20 14.18 20.52
C ASP A 64 -4.08 13.02 19.51
N PRO A 65 -3.49 13.27 18.33
CA PRO A 65 -3.29 12.24 17.33
C PRO A 65 -2.10 11.34 17.67
N THR A 66 -2.22 10.58 18.76
CA THR A 66 -1.22 9.59 19.13
C THR A 66 -1.41 8.30 18.34
N ARG A 67 -0.35 7.50 18.26
CA ARG A 67 -0.41 6.20 17.60
C ARG A 67 -1.56 5.35 18.13
N ARG A 68 -1.73 5.31 19.44
CA ARG A 68 -2.78 4.53 20.10
C ARG A 68 -4.18 5.00 19.71
N ASN A 69 -4.40 6.32 19.69
CA ASN A 69 -5.68 6.89 19.32
C ASN A 69 -5.99 6.68 17.84
N ILE A 70 -4.99 6.77 16.98
CA ILE A 70 -5.12 6.48 15.54
C ILE A 70 -5.49 5.03 15.33
N GLU A 71 -4.81 4.10 16.01
CA GLU A 71 -5.11 2.67 15.94
C GLU A 71 -6.55 2.37 16.37
N GLN A 72 -7.04 3.03 17.42
CA GLN A 72 -8.41 2.87 17.87
C GLN A 72 -9.42 3.33 16.81
N VAL A 73 -9.21 4.46 16.18
CA VAL A 73 -10.09 4.96 15.12
C VAL A 73 -10.10 4.01 13.94
N LEU A 74 -8.94 3.52 13.52
CA LEU A 74 -8.83 2.56 12.44
C LEU A 74 -9.54 1.25 12.77
N SER A 75 -9.43 0.79 14.01
CA SER A 75 -10.10 -0.42 14.49
C SER A 75 -11.63 -0.28 14.45
N ILE A 76 -12.15 0.87 14.87
CA ILE A 76 -13.59 1.17 14.82
C ILE A 76 -14.09 1.15 13.37
N ARG A 77 -13.30 1.65 12.44
CA ARG A 77 -13.63 1.63 11.00
C ARG A 77 -13.37 0.26 10.34
N LYS A 78 -12.95 -0.75 11.11
CA LYS A 78 -12.60 -2.09 10.64
C LYS A 78 -11.46 -2.09 9.62
N ILE A 79 -10.56 -1.14 9.72
CA ILE A 79 -9.36 -1.08 8.90
C ILE A 79 -8.24 -1.81 9.64
N LYS A 80 -7.76 -2.91 9.05
CA LYS A 80 -6.64 -3.65 9.63
C LYS A 80 -5.33 -2.97 9.26
N LEU A 81 -4.55 -2.63 10.29
CA LEU A 81 -3.21 -2.13 10.09
C LEU A 81 -2.22 -3.26 10.41
N HIS A 82 -1.59 -3.79 9.39
CA HIS A 82 -0.56 -4.81 9.58
C HIS A 82 0.70 -4.19 10.18
N ARG A 83 1.44 -5.01 10.92
CA ARG A 83 2.68 -4.60 11.58
C ARG A 83 3.67 -3.93 10.61
N GLU A 84 3.69 -4.40 9.37
CA GLU A 84 4.51 -3.84 8.30
C GLU A 84 4.19 -2.37 7.97
N ASN A 85 2.97 -1.94 8.26
CA ASN A 85 2.47 -0.61 7.90
C ASN A 85 2.43 0.36 9.08
N TYR A 86 2.90 -0.04 10.27
CA TYR A 86 2.93 0.85 11.43
C TYR A 86 3.80 2.09 11.20
N TYR A 87 4.82 1.97 10.37
CA TYR A 87 5.67 3.12 10.03
C TYR A 87 4.90 4.24 9.32
N LEU A 88 3.79 3.94 8.67
CA LEU A 88 2.96 4.94 7.99
C LEU A 88 2.36 5.94 8.97
N ILE A 89 1.98 5.49 10.15
CA ILE A 89 1.49 6.36 11.22
C ILE A 89 2.57 7.37 11.60
N ALA A 90 3.78 6.89 11.83
CA ALA A 90 4.92 7.74 12.17
C ALA A 90 5.22 8.75 11.06
N GLN A 91 5.20 8.32 9.80
CA GLN A 91 5.40 9.20 8.66
C GLN A 91 4.35 10.28 8.57
N CYS A 92 3.07 9.94 8.73
CA CYS A 92 1.98 10.91 8.69
C CYS A 92 2.10 11.92 9.83
N LEU A 93 2.46 11.48 11.02
CA LEU A 93 2.65 12.37 12.17
C LEU A 93 3.83 13.32 11.95
N GLN A 94 4.95 12.82 11.43
CA GLN A 94 6.11 13.65 11.10
C GLN A 94 5.78 14.69 10.04
N TYR A 95 5.04 14.31 9.02
CA TYR A 95 4.62 15.20 7.96
C TYR A 95 3.74 16.34 8.49
N LEU A 96 2.83 16.03 9.38
CA LEU A 96 1.95 17.02 10.02
C LEU A 96 2.72 17.97 10.95
N GLU A 97 3.68 17.44 11.70
CA GLU A 97 4.56 18.27 12.51
C GLU A 97 5.38 19.23 11.64
N ALA A 98 5.92 18.76 10.52
CA ALA A 98 6.64 19.58 9.57
C ALA A 98 5.75 20.68 8.99
N GLU A 99 4.49 20.38 8.66
CA GLU A 99 3.52 21.38 8.20
C GLU A 99 3.21 22.40 9.27
N SER A 100 3.02 21.99 10.51
CA SER A 100 2.73 22.91 11.61
C SER A 100 3.94 23.76 12.00
N GLN A 101 5.15 23.31 11.70
CA GLN A 101 6.39 24.04 11.93
C GLN A 101 6.77 25.01 10.82
N ARG A 102 5.92 25.22 9.82
CA ARG A 102 6.13 26.19 8.74
C ARG A 102 5.33 27.48 8.95
N PRO A 103 5.60 28.25 10.02
CA PRO A 103 4.83 29.46 10.30
C PRO A 103 5.07 30.55 9.25
N ALA A 104 6.25 30.60 8.66
CA ALA A 104 6.60 31.60 7.66
C ALA A 104 5.70 31.55 6.42
N GLN A 105 5.29 30.36 6.01
CA GLN A 105 4.39 30.18 4.88
C GLN A 105 2.97 30.67 5.21
N LYS A 106 2.52 30.45 6.42
CA LYS A 106 1.20 30.92 6.87
C LYS A 106 1.13 32.44 6.97
N SER A 107 2.19 33.05 7.46
CA SER A 107 2.23 34.51 7.57
C SER A 107 2.35 35.20 6.21
N ASN A 108 2.97 34.59 5.23
CA ASN A 108 3.05 35.13 3.87
C ASN A 108 1.72 35.11 3.13
N VAL A 109 0.84 34.19 3.49
CA VAL A 109 -0.49 34.09 2.91
C VAL A 109 -1.43 35.14 3.48
N ALA A 110 -1.15 35.57 4.68
CA ALA A 110 -1.92 36.62 5.32
C ALA A 110 -1.46 37.99 4.81
#